data_a6173c0c60ee8852f5d5096e2aa2ede5
#
_entry.id   a6173c0c60ee8852f5d5096e2aa2ede5
#
_cell.length_a   1.000
_cell.length_b   1.000
_cell.length_c   1.000
_cell.angle_alpha   90.00
_cell.angle_beta   90.00
_cell.angle_gamma   90.00
#
_symmetry.space_group_name_H-M   'P 1'
#
loop_
_entity.id
_entity.type
_entity.pdbx_description
1 polymer ?
#
loop_
_entity_poly.entity_id
_entity_poly.type
_entity_poly.pdbx_seq_one_letter_code
_entity_poly.pdbx_strand_id
1 'polypeptide(L)'
;GSEMCIRDRNEVEWDSAGVIDTFYVTEPLTYAIPEVETEVLYFANEDGIYFGFKNFQQPIEDQTSLLHKRDVMDASADRAFIAIDFNGNGIRAYSFSVTLGGSISDAVWANENQPSLDWDAIWFVKTSQTDDAWFAEFMIPWDVAPLEDSDAEFIEVNVRTSRGYFLKNEWHGFP
;
A
#
# COMPACT_ATOMS: atom_id res chain seq x y z
N GLY A 1 -0.55 -9.92 -22.01
CA GLY A 1 0.13 -9.57 -20.80
C GLY A 1 0.54 -8.11 -20.84
N SER A 2 -0.17 -7.24 -20.12
CA SER A 2 0.33 -5.91 -19.91
C SER A 2 1.57 -6.04 -19.03
N GLU A 3 2.73 -5.83 -19.59
CA GLU A 3 3.90 -5.58 -18.79
C GLU A 3 3.57 -4.32 -17.96
N MET A 4 3.49 -4.51 -16.68
CA MET A 4 3.35 -3.42 -15.73
C MET A 4 4.64 -2.59 -15.84
N CYS A 5 4.63 -1.59 -16.71
CA CYS A 5 5.72 -0.63 -16.83
C CYS A 5 5.62 0.38 -15.69
N ILE A 6 6.19 -0.01 -14.61
CA ILE A 6 6.03 0.55 -13.28
C ILE A 6 7.12 1.60 -12.99
N ARG A 7 7.67 2.24 -13.99
CA ARG A 7 8.85 3.05 -13.68
C ARG A 7 8.56 4.47 -13.19
N ASP A 8 7.42 5.05 -13.51
CA ASP A 8 7.32 6.51 -13.32
C ASP A 8 5.90 7.05 -13.16
N ARG A 9 4.88 6.24 -12.93
CA ARG A 9 3.47 6.70 -12.86
C ARG A 9 3.07 7.53 -14.11
N ASN A 10 3.68 7.25 -15.26
CA ASN A 10 3.53 8.02 -16.50
C ASN A 10 2.63 7.33 -17.53
N GLU A 11 1.92 6.27 -17.15
CA GLU A 11 0.95 5.62 -18.03
C GLU A 11 -0.37 6.40 -18.07
N VAL A 12 -1.04 6.32 -19.21
CA VAL A 12 -2.31 7.06 -19.44
C VAL A 12 -3.38 6.77 -18.39
N GLU A 13 -3.37 5.55 -17.83
CA GLU A 13 -4.30 5.16 -16.77
C GLU A 13 -4.08 5.93 -15.47
N TRP A 14 -2.85 6.34 -15.18
CA TRP A 14 -2.53 7.15 -14.01
C TRP A 14 -3.00 8.60 -14.12
N ASP A 15 -3.19 9.12 -15.33
CA ASP A 15 -3.65 10.50 -15.56
C ASP A 15 -5.09 10.73 -15.07
N SER A 16 -5.90 9.66 -15.02
CA SER A 16 -7.29 9.70 -14.53
C SER A 16 -7.46 9.08 -13.14
N ALA A 17 -6.37 8.73 -12.46
CA ALA A 17 -6.40 8.10 -11.14
C ALA A 17 -6.94 9.04 -10.06
N GLY A 18 -7.58 8.46 -9.05
CA GLY A 18 -7.86 9.16 -7.80
C GLY A 18 -6.57 9.43 -7.02
N VAL A 19 -6.59 10.46 -6.19
CA VAL A 19 -5.41 10.90 -5.41
C VAL A 19 -5.74 10.87 -3.92
N ILE A 20 -4.83 10.27 -3.13
CA ILE A 20 -4.82 10.36 -1.67
C ILE A 20 -3.51 11.07 -1.30
N ASP A 21 -3.62 12.27 -0.74
CA ASP A 21 -2.48 13.14 -0.38
C ASP A 21 -2.57 13.70 1.05
N THR A 22 -3.59 13.31 1.79
CA THR A 22 -3.78 13.75 3.18
C THR A 22 -3.36 12.64 4.14
N PHE A 23 -2.25 12.86 4.81
CA PHE A 23 -1.67 11.92 5.78
C PHE A 23 -1.40 12.61 7.10
N TYR A 24 -1.56 11.86 8.18
CA TYR A 24 -1.25 12.26 9.55
C TYR A 24 -0.35 11.22 10.19
N VAL A 25 0.41 11.60 11.20
CA VAL A 25 1.14 10.64 12.05
C VAL A 25 0.12 9.86 12.87
N THR A 26 -0.04 8.57 12.53
CA THR A 26 -1.00 7.67 13.19
C THR A 26 -0.35 6.79 14.24
N GLU A 27 0.96 6.60 14.14
CA GLU A 27 1.73 5.88 15.16
C GLU A 27 3.11 6.56 15.31
N PRO A 28 3.47 7.08 16.50
CA PRO A 28 2.59 7.24 17.66
C PRO A 28 1.37 8.12 17.35
N LEU A 29 0.25 7.86 18.00
CA LEU A 29 -1.03 8.51 17.71
C LEU A 29 -1.03 9.98 18.15
N THR A 30 -0.49 10.83 17.31
CA THR A 30 -0.38 12.28 17.57
C THR A 30 -1.27 13.11 16.65
N TYR A 31 -1.67 12.55 15.50
CA TYR A 31 -2.32 13.28 14.39
C TYR A 31 -1.54 14.50 13.89
N ALA A 32 -0.25 14.55 14.17
CA ALA A 32 0.61 15.61 13.65
C ALA A 32 0.70 15.53 12.11
N ILE A 33 0.98 16.65 11.49
CA ILE A 33 1.32 16.69 10.07
C ILE A 33 2.71 16.08 9.91
N PRO A 34 2.87 15.05 9.06
CA PRO A 34 4.18 14.45 8.81
C PRO A 34 5.16 15.48 8.23
N GLU A 35 6.44 15.36 8.57
CA GLU A 35 7.47 16.21 7.97
C GLU A 35 7.82 15.83 6.53
N VAL A 36 7.40 14.64 6.09
CA VAL A 36 7.57 14.16 4.71
C VAL A 36 6.21 13.93 4.08
N GLU A 37 6.09 14.30 2.82
CA GLU A 37 4.84 14.14 2.08
C GLU A 37 4.69 12.72 1.50
N THR A 38 3.46 12.29 1.37
CA THR A 38 3.07 11.05 0.71
C THR A 38 1.91 11.32 -0.23
N GLU A 39 2.01 10.81 -1.44
CA GLU A 39 0.92 10.84 -2.41
C GLU A 39 0.66 9.44 -2.93
N VAL A 40 -0.60 9.02 -2.92
CA VAL A 40 -1.02 7.74 -3.48
C VAL A 40 -2.01 7.99 -4.60
N LEU A 41 -1.70 7.49 -5.78
CA LEU A 41 -2.64 7.38 -6.89
C LEU A 41 -3.31 6.02 -6.88
N TYR A 42 -4.58 5.96 -7.26
CA TYR A 42 -5.29 4.69 -7.35
C TYR A 42 -6.26 4.69 -8.52
N PHE A 43 -6.45 3.53 -9.12
CA PHE A 43 -7.50 3.26 -10.08
C PHE A 43 -7.85 1.77 -10.06
N ALA A 44 -8.98 1.41 -10.65
CA ALA A 44 -9.40 0.04 -10.80
C ALA A 44 -9.82 -0.23 -12.24
N ASN A 45 -9.62 -1.47 -12.68
CA ASN A 45 -10.10 -1.98 -13.96
C ASN A 45 -10.65 -3.40 -13.78
N GLU A 46 -10.87 -4.10 -14.88
CA GLU A 46 -11.39 -5.48 -14.87
C GLU A 46 -10.43 -6.49 -14.20
N ASP A 47 -9.14 -6.20 -14.15
CA ASP A 47 -8.12 -7.09 -13.60
C ASP A 47 -7.94 -6.94 -12.08
N GLY A 48 -8.10 -5.73 -11.56
CA GLY A 48 -7.86 -5.47 -10.14
C GLY A 48 -7.81 -3.98 -9.76
N ILE A 49 -7.24 -3.72 -8.59
CA ILE A 49 -7.00 -2.38 -8.08
C ILE A 49 -5.51 -2.08 -8.12
N TYR A 50 -5.17 -0.88 -8.56
CA TYR A 50 -3.80 -0.39 -8.66
C TYR A 50 -3.57 0.78 -7.71
N PHE A 51 -2.41 0.77 -7.05
CA PHE A 51 -1.97 1.86 -6.16
C PHE A 51 -0.54 2.24 -6.49
N GLY A 52 -0.31 3.53 -6.67
CA GLY A 52 1.02 4.09 -6.90
C GLY A 52 1.41 5.05 -5.77
N PHE A 53 2.30 4.61 -4.88
CA PHE A 53 2.85 5.43 -3.81
C PHE A 53 4.01 6.27 -4.32
N LYS A 54 3.99 7.56 -4.01
CA LYS A 54 5.15 8.44 -4.05
C LYS A 54 5.44 8.91 -2.63
N ASN A 55 6.51 8.38 -2.09
CA ASN A 55 6.95 8.65 -0.73
C ASN A 55 8.12 9.64 -0.79
N PHE A 56 7.86 10.92 -0.58
CA PHE A 56 8.91 11.93 -0.55
C PHE A 56 9.82 11.72 0.63
N GLN A 57 11.12 11.67 0.38
CA GLN A 57 12.14 11.43 1.40
C GLN A 57 13.52 11.81 0.86
N GLN A 58 14.09 12.85 1.40
CA GLN A 58 15.42 13.38 1.06
C GLN A 58 16.30 13.44 2.30
N PRO A 59 17.60 13.22 2.17
CA PRO A 59 18.31 12.72 0.98
C PRO A 59 18.11 11.21 0.77
N ILE A 60 18.64 10.66 -0.32
CA ILE A 60 18.51 9.24 -0.64
C ILE A 60 19.11 8.32 0.45
N GLU A 61 20.11 8.80 1.18
CA GLU A 61 20.77 8.08 2.28
C GLU A 61 19.82 7.80 3.45
N ASP A 62 18.76 8.61 3.60
CA ASP A 62 17.73 8.40 4.62
C ASP A 62 16.68 7.35 4.20
N GLN A 63 16.69 6.95 2.94
CA GLN A 63 15.79 5.91 2.41
C GLN A 63 16.35 4.52 2.77
N THR A 64 15.61 3.77 3.58
CA THR A 64 16.07 2.49 4.12
C THR A 64 15.57 1.31 3.29
N SER A 65 16.49 0.61 2.61
CA SER A 65 16.22 -0.45 1.63
C SER A 65 16.73 -1.84 2.05
N LEU A 66 16.62 -2.20 3.31
CA LEU A 66 17.01 -3.51 3.80
C LEU A 66 16.06 -4.60 3.30
N LEU A 67 16.63 -5.74 2.90
CA LEU A 67 15.85 -6.93 2.52
C LEU A 67 15.47 -7.75 3.77
N HIS A 68 14.23 -8.15 3.84
CA HIS A 68 13.68 -9.01 4.88
C HIS A 68 13.04 -10.25 4.26
N LYS A 69 12.82 -11.27 5.08
CA LYS A 69 12.00 -12.41 4.66
C LYS A 69 10.55 -11.97 4.47
N ARG A 70 9.80 -12.71 3.66
CA ARG A 70 8.36 -12.51 3.52
C ARG A 70 7.68 -12.56 4.89
N ASP A 71 6.63 -11.76 5.04
CA ASP A 71 5.75 -11.69 6.21
C ASP A 71 6.41 -11.24 7.53
N VAL A 72 7.53 -10.53 7.45
CA VAL A 72 8.11 -9.81 8.58
C VAL A 72 7.50 -8.41 8.64
N MET A 73 6.44 -8.23 9.42
CA MET A 73 5.68 -6.98 9.47
C MET A 73 6.35 -5.87 10.29
N ASP A 74 7.17 -6.22 11.25
CA ASP A 74 7.90 -5.30 12.13
C ASP A 74 9.31 -4.97 11.62
N ALA A 75 9.57 -5.28 10.36
CA ALA A 75 10.88 -5.02 9.77
C ALA A 75 11.23 -3.53 9.79
N SER A 76 12.44 -3.24 10.24
CA SER A 76 13.02 -1.90 10.30
C SER A 76 13.39 -1.39 8.90
N ALA A 77 12.43 -0.93 8.14
CA ALA A 77 12.59 -0.41 6.80
C ALA A 77 11.46 0.56 6.44
N ASP A 78 11.72 1.45 5.48
CA ASP A 78 10.66 2.22 4.84
C ASP A 78 9.66 1.29 4.14
N ARG A 79 8.37 1.56 4.29
CA ARG A 79 7.31 0.65 3.88
C ARG A 79 6.10 1.37 3.31
N ALA A 80 5.46 0.77 2.31
CA ALA A 80 4.12 1.11 1.85
C ALA A 80 3.15 -0.01 2.25
N PHE A 81 1.97 0.36 2.71
CA PHE A 81 0.95 -0.55 3.24
C PHE A 81 -0.41 -0.19 2.69
N ILE A 82 -1.18 -1.21 2.29
CA ILE A 82 -2.57 -1.10 1.86
C ILE A 82 -3.38 -2.13 2.64
N ALA A 83 -4.56 -1.74 3.11
CA ALA A 83 -5.57 -2.67 3.59
C ALA A 83 -6.86 -2.44 2.81
N ILE A 84 -7.48 -3.52 2.35
CA ILE A 84 -8.70 -3.49 1.53
C ILE A 84 -9.76 -4.38 2.19
N ASP A 85 -10.91 -3.77 2.48
CA ASP A 85 -12.15 -4.47 2.77
C ASP A 85 -12.96 -4.54 1.46
N PHE A 86 -12.90 -5.70 0.80
CA PHE A 86 -13.48 -5.89 -0.52
C PHE A 86 -15.02 -5.91 -0.53
N ASN A 87 -15.65 -6.04 0.62
CA ASN A 87 -17.10 -6.06 0.74
C ASN A 87 -17.67 -4.80 1.41
N GLY A 88 -16.81 -3.88 1.85
CA GLY A 88 -17.19 -2.60 2.43
C GLY A 88 -17.98 -2.69 3.74
N ASN A 89 -17.95 -3.83 4.41
CA ASN A 89 -18.81 -4.11 5.58
C ASN A 89 -18.08 -4.03 6.93
N GLY A 90 -16.76 -3.80 6.91
CA GLY A 90 -15.94 -3.66 8.12
C GLY A 90 -15.66 -4.97 8.88
N ILE A 91 -15.99 -6.12 8.29
CA ILE A 91 -15.85 -7.43 8.97
C ILE A 91 -14.46 -8.02 8.74
N ARG A 92 -13.92 -7.87 7.53
CA ARG A 92 -12.65 -8.47 7.14
C ARG A 92 -11.89 -7.55 6.19
N ALA A 93 -10.61 -7.36 6.47
CA ALA A 93 -9.70 -6.66 5.58
C ALA A 93 -8.53 -7.56 5.19
N TYR A 94 -7.97 -7.28 4.03
CA TYR A 94 -6.77 -7.92 3.50
C TYR A 94 -5.69 -6.88 3.35
N SER A 95 -4.52 -7.11 3.93
CA SER A 95 -3.42 -6.18 3.84
C SER A 95 -2.30 -6.68 2.95
N PHE A 96 -1.67 -5.72 2.29
CA PHE A 96 -0.56 -5.93 1.37
C PHE A 96 0.48 -4.86 1.68
N SER A 97 1.71 -5.26 1.89
CA SER A 97 2.78 -4.31 2.15
C SER A 97 4.08 -4.67 1.45
N VAL A 98 4.88 -3.67 1.18
CA VAL A 98 6.20 -3.82 0.60
C VAL A 98 7.17 -2.87 1.29
N THR A 99 8.37 -3.34 1.57
CA THR A 99 9.48 -2.47 1.97
C THR A 99 10.12 -1.83 0.74
N LEU A 100 10.84 -0.73 0.92
CA LEU A 100 11.61 -0.12 -0.17
C LEU A 100 12.55 -1.13 -0.84
N GLY A 101 13.13 -2.05 -0.08
CA GLY A 101 13.97 -3.12 -0.60
C GLY A 101 13.24 -4.22 -1.39
N GLY A 102 11.90 -4.19 -1.43
CA GLY A 102 11.07 -5.13 -2.18
C GLY A 102 10.59 -6.35 -1.40
N SER A 103 10.78 -6.39 -0.09
CA SER A 103 10.26 -7.47 0.77
C SER A 103 8.76 -7.29 0.98
N ILE A 104 7.98 -8.34 0.69
CA ILE A 104 6.52 -8.32 0.73
C ILE A 104 5.95 -9.00 1.98
N SER A 105 4.76 -8.56 2.37
CA SER A 105 3.96 -9.17 3.43
C SER A 105 2.49 -9.04 3.09
N ASP A 106 1.72 -10.08 3.35
CA ASP A 106 0.26 -10.07 3.25
C ASP A 106 -0.38 -10.71 4.47
N ALA A 107 -1.59 -10.30 4.78
CA ALA A 107 -2.32 -10.79 5.94
C ALA A 107 -3.84 -10.61 5.80
N VAL A 108 -4.59 -11.40 6.55
CA VAL A 108 -6.03 -11.25 6.74
C VAL A 108 -6.32 -10.73 8.14
N TRP A 109 -7.13 -9.70 8.21
CA TRP A 109 -7.61 -9.07 9.45
C TRP A 109 -9.09 -9.42 9.63
N ALA A 110 -9.38 -10.41 10.45
CA ALA A 110 -10.75 -10.77 10.84
C ALA A 110 -11.16 -10.13 12.18
N ASN A 111 -10.19 -9.64 12.94
CA ASN A 111 -10.33 -8.86 14.16
C ASN A 111 -9.37 -7.69 14.10
N GLU A 112 -9.73 -6.55 14.66
CA GLU A 112 -8.98 -5.31 14.58
C GLU A 112 -7.53 -5.40 15.11
N ASN A 113 -7.19 -6.41 15.89
CA ASN A 113 -5.94 -6.44 16.63
C ASN A 113 -4.96 -7.55 16.26
N GLN A 114 -5.35 -8.55 15.48
CA GLN A 114 -4.46 -9.68 15.16
C GLN A 114 -4.62 -10.15 13.71
N PRO A 115 -3.64 -9.85 12.85
CA PRO A 115 -3.62 -10.39 11.49
C PRO A 115 -3.24 -11.87 11.50
N SER A 116 -3.83 -12.64 10.58
CA SER A 116 -3.32 -13.96 10.21
C SER A 116 -2.34 -13.82 9.05
N LEU A 117 -1.11 -14.24 9.27
CA LEU A 117 -0.04 -14.29 8.28
C LEU A 117 0.01 -15.62 7.51
N ASP A 118 -0.85 -16.57 7.86
CA ASP A 118 -0.93 -17.87 7.19
C ASP A 118 -1.62 -17.82 5.81
N TRP A 119 -2.16 -16.64 5.47
CA TRP A 119 -2.82 -16.42 4.19
C TRP A 119 -1.81 -15.85 3.18
N ASP A 120 -1.69 -16.54 2.07
CA ASP A 120 -0.85 -16.12 0.94
C ASP A 120 -1.74 -15.86 -0.28
N ALA A 121 -1.56 -14.70 -0.89
CA ALA A 121 -2.22 -14.34 -2.13
C ALA A 121 -1.21 -14.14 -3.27
N ILE A 122 -1.72 -14.21 -4.50
CA ILE A 122 -0.96 -13.82 -5.68
C ILE A 122 -1.33 -12.38 -6.01
N TRP A 123 -0.39 -11.48 -5.79
CA TRP A 123 -0.47 -10.07 -6.10
C TRP A 123 0.89 -9.54 -6.53
N PHE A 124 0.94 -8.34 -7.07
CA PHE A 124 2.15 -7.82 -7.68
C PHE A 124 2.51 -6.46 -7.10
N VAL A 125 3.81 -6.23 -6.89
CA VAL A 125 4.33 -4.97 -6.42
C VAL A 125 5.75 -4.77 -6.92
N LYS A 126 6.11 -3.53 -7.21
CA LYS A 126 7.49 -3.12 -7.49
C LYS A 126 7.81 -1.84 -6.75
N THR A 127 9.08 -1.71 -6.41
CA THR A 127 9.63 -0.50 -5.79
C THR A 127 10.73 0.09 -6.66
N SER A 128 10.89 1.39 -6.56
CA SER A 128 11.99 2.14 -7.15
C SER A 128 12.30 3.35 -6.30
N GLN A 129 13.45 3.98 -6.52
CA GLN A 129 13.86 5.16 -5.76
C GLN A 129 14.57 6.18 -6.64
N THR A 130 14.44 7.43 -6.23
CA THR A 130 15.16 8.59 -6.75
C THR A 130 15.83 9.30 -5.59
N ASP A 131 16.58 10.41 -5.87
CA ASP A 131 17.26 11.18 -4.84
C ASP A 131 16.29 11.84 -3.84
N ASP A 132 15.03 12.05 -4.21
CA ASP A 132 14.05 12.82 -3.44
C ASP A 132 12.79 12.03 -3.05
N ALA A 133 12.61 10.81 -3.57
CA ALA A 133 11.46 9.98 -3.26
C ALA A 133 11.74 8.50 -3.52
N TRP A 134 10.93 7.65 -2.92
CA TRP A 134 10.83 6.27 -3.33
C TRP A 134 9.38 5.92 -3.70
N PHE A 135 9.21 4.92 -4.55
CA PHE A 135 7.94 4.56 -5.16
C PHE A 135 7.60 3.11 -4.88
N ALA A 136 6.31 2.85 -4.70
CA ALA A 136 5.79 1.48 -4.67
C ALA A 136 4.52 1.43 -5.52
N GLU A 137 4.46 0.48 -6.44
CA GLU A 137 3.28 0.25 -7.26
C GLU A 137 2.74 -1.14 -7.04
N PHE A 138 1.48 -1.20 -6.64
CA PHE A 138 0.74 -2.41 -6.32
C PHE A 138 -0.29 -2.69 -7.41
N MET A 139 -0.43 -3.97 -7.75
CA MET A 139 -1.56 -4.48 -8.50
C MET A 139 -2.17 -5.62 -7.70
N ILE A 140 -3.40 -5.42 -7.24
CA ILE A 140 -4.15 -6.37 -6.42
C ILE A 140 -5.28 -6.96 -7.26
N PRO A 141 -5.16 -8.21 -7.74
CA PRO A 141 -6.22 -8.87 -8.50
C PRO A 141 -7.51 -9.02 -7.69
N TRP A 142 -8.66 -8.95 -8.35
CA TRP A 142 -9.96 -9.12 -7.69
C TRP A 142 -10.14 -10.50 -7.05
N ASP A 143 -9.47 -11.52 -7.54
CA ASP A 143 -9.58 -12.91 -7.07
C ASP A 143 -8.75 -13.22 -5.81
N VAL A 144 -8.02 -12.24 -5.26
CA VAL A 144 -7.28 -12.43 -3.98
C VAL A 144 -8.22 -12.67 -2.80
N ALA A 145 -9.46 -12.20 -2.88
CA ALA A 145 -10.45 -12.34 -1.82
C ALA A 145 -11.82 -12.70 -2.39
N PRO A 146 -12.66 -13.47 -1.65
CA PRO A 146 -14.02 -13.74 -2.07
C PRO A 146 -14.85 -12.45 -2.01
N LEU A 147 -15.57 -12.14 -3.09
CA LEU A 147 -16.55 -11.07 -3.15
C LEU A 147 -17.93 -11.65 -2.79
N GLU A 148 -18.65 -11.00 -1.88
CA GLU A 148 -19.98 -11.45 -1.42
C GLU A 148 -21.05 -11.34 -2.50
N ASP A 149 -20.93 -10.33 -3.37
CA ASP A 149 -21.84 -10.10 -4.49
C ASP A 149 -21.05 -9.91 -5.79
N SER A 150 -20.61 -11.02 -6.36
CA SER A 150 -19.79 -11.03 -7.59
C SER A 150 -20.58 -10.64 -8.85
N ASP A 151 -21.91 -10.62 -8.80
CA ASP A 151 -22.78 -10.29 -9.94
C ASP A 151 -23.26 -8.83 -9.88
N ALA A 152 -22.88 -8.06 -8.86
CA ALA A 152 -23.22 -6.65 -8.75
C ALA A 152 -22.53 -5.83 -9.84
N GLU A 153 -23.25 -4.88 -10.43
CA GLU A 153 -22.70 -3.93 -11.40
C GLU A 153 -21.65 -3.02 -10.75
N PHE A 154 -21.79 -2.74 -9.47
CA PHE A 154 -20.87 -1.93 -8.66
C PHE A 154 -20.58 -2.64 -7.34
N ILE A 155 -19.32 -2.64 -6.94
CA ILE A 155 -18.89 -3.06 -5.62
C ILE A 155 -18.33 -1.86 -4.86
N GLU A 156 -18.65 -1.78 -3.58
CA GLU A 156 -18.10 -0.78 -2.68
C GLU A 156 -16.98 -1.42 -1.87
N VAL A 157 -15.79 -0.82 -1.93
CA VAL A 157 -14.63 -1.29 -1.17
C VAL A 157 -14.14 -0.18 -0.25
N ASN A 158 -13.72 -0.56 0.96
CA ASN A 158 -13.01 0.36 1.84
C ASN A 158 -11.51 0.13 1.71
N VAL A 159 -10.77 1.21 1.56
CA VAL A 159 -9.32 1.16 1.39
C VAL A 159 -8.65 2.05 2.43
N ARG A 160 -7.60 1.51 3.04
CA ARG A 160 -6.68 2.26 3.89
C ARG A 160 -5.28 2.19 3.29
N THR A 161 -4.64 3.34 3.15
CA THR A 161 -3.24 3.45 2.72
C THR A 161 -2.40 4.03 3.84
N SER A 162 -1.19 3.51 4.02
CA SER A 162 -0.27 3.96 5.05
C SER A 162 1.17 3.89 4.57
N ARG A 163 2.01 4.77 5.10
CA ARG A 163 3.45 4.76 4.90
C ARG A 163 4.16 4.54 6.23
N GLY A 164 5.05 3.56 6.29
CA GLY A 164 6.00 3.42 7.38
C GLY A 164 7.23 4.28 7.11
N TYR A 165 7.47 5.28 7.96
CA TYR A 165 8.61 6.17 7.92
C TYR A 165 9.64 5.74 8.96
N PHE A 166 10.60 4.95 8.54
CA PHE A 166 11.54 4.28 9.45
C PHE A 166 12.44 5.27 10.19
N LEU A 167 12.92 6.32 9.53
CA LEU A 167 13.85 7.30 10.13
C LEU A 167 13.34 7.87 11.47
N LYS A 168 12.03 8.03 11.60
CA LYS A 168 11.38 8.51 12.84
C LYS A 168 10.55 7.45 13.56
N ASN A 169 10.54 6.23 13.08
CA ASN A 169 9.70 5.16 13.59
C ASN A 169 8.21 5.57 13.67
N GLU A 170 7.72 6.13 12.58
CA GLU A 170 6.35 6.62 12.47
C GLU A 170 5.57 5.86 11.41
N TRP A 171 4.26 5.77 11.61
CA TRP A 171 3.31 5.45 10.55
C TRP A 171 2.51 6.69 10.18
N HIS A 172 2.37 6.93 8.89
CA HIS A 172 1.57 8.00 8.32
C HIS A 172 0.37 7.41 7.59
N GLY A 173 -0.83 7.89 7.91
CA GLY A 173 -2.07 7.43 7.31
C GLY A 173 -3.19 8.42 7.53
N PHE A 174 -4.40 8.04 7.13
CA PHE A 174 -5.62 8.74 7.50
C PHE A 174 -6.21 8.03 8.73
N PRO A 175 -6.58 8.78 9.80
CA PRO A 175 -7.11 8.20 11.04
C PRO A 175 -8.50 7.60 10.89
#